data_b16e81353ea9dd4f00c8be3127ef7868
#
_entry.id   b16e81353ea9dd4f00c8be3127ef7868
#
_cell.length_a   1.000
_cell.length_b   1.000
_cell.length_c   1.000
_cell.angle_alpha   90.00
_cell.angle_beta   90.00
_cell.angle_gamma   90.00
#
_symmetry.space_group_name_H-M   'P 1'
#
loop_
_entity.id
_entity.type
_entity.pdbx_description
1 polymer ?
#
loop_
_entity_poly.entity_id
_entity_poly.type
_entity_poly.pdbx_seq_one_letter_code
_entity_poly.pdbx_strand_id
1 'polypeptide(L)'
;RQDMSDFTSSFWSLYVAGITLLGVLACAALLWWTFRMNAEVKQGESTGHVWDGDLTERNNPLPRWWVMMFGISCIFSLLYLALYPGLGAFKGVLGWTQDGQHAREQQQYEARIAPIYAAFANQSIEQLAKDANARAIGDRLFMNNCAQCHGSDARGSMGFPNLVDAHWNWGGSPDAVLQTISDGRTGVMPPMAAAVGTPDEVRALANYVISLSGGKHDAALADKGKEKFIVCAACHGEAGKRNPPLGAPDLTDGVFAHRP
;
A
#
# COMPACT_ATOMS: atom_id res chain seq x y z
N ARG A 1 -11.70 13.09 -22.59
CA ARG A 1 -10.36 13.61 -22.97
C ARG A 1 -9.46 13.44 -21.76
N GLN A 2 -8.70 12.36 -21.70
CA GLN A 2 -7.57 12.25 -20.78
C GLN A 2 -6.46 13.12 -21.37
N ASP A 3 -6.31 14.33 -20.85
CA ASP A 3 -5.12 15.12 -21.08
C ASP A 3 -3.96 14.40 -20.40
N MET A 4 -3.05 13.90 -21.23
CA MET A 4 -1.93 13.04 -20.83
C MET A 4 -0.76 13.79 -20.19
N SER A 5 -0.89 15.05 -19.86
CA SER A 5 0.17 15.79 -19.19
C SER A 5 -0.39 16.54 -17.99
N ASP A 6 0.16 16.26 -16.84
CA ASP A 6 -0.08 17.02 -15.59
C ASP A 6 0.60 18.41 -15.61
N PHE A 7 0.92 18.92 -16.81
CA PHE A 7 1.53 20.22 -16.94
C PHE A 7 0.51 21.34 -16.71
N THR A 8 0.79 22.19 -15.76
CA THR A 8 -0.05 23.35 -15.41
C THR A 8 -0.10 24.42 -16.50
N SER A 9 0.84 24.43 -17.46
CA SER A 9 0.88 25.35 -18.60
C SER A 9 1.71 24.80 -19.77
N SER A 10 1.48 25.33 -20.97
CA SER A 10 2.26 25.01 -22.17
C SER A 10 3.75 25.34 -22.03
N PHE A 11 4.10 26.28 -21.15
CA PHE A 11 5.49 26.63 -20.88
C PHE A 11 6.31 25.42 -20.42
N TRP A 12 5.80 24.67 -19.44
CA TRP A 12 6.50 23.50 -18.91
C TRP A 12 6.64 22.39 -19.93
N SER A 13 5.64 22.18 -20.77
CA SER A 13 5.72 21.22 -21.87
C SER A 13 6.82 21.59 -22.85
N LEU A 14 6.90 22.86 -23.28
CA LEU A 14 7.95 23.36 -24.18
C LEU A 14 9.32 23.34 -23.52
N TYR A 15 9.41 23.65 -22.23
CA TYR A 15 10.65 23.61 -21.46
C TYR A 15 11.22 22.18 -21.43
N VAL A 16 10.39 21.18 -21.09
CA VAL A 16 10.82 19.77 -21.08
C VAL A 16 11.24 19.32 -22.48
N ALA A 17 10.46 19.60 -23.50
CA ALA A 17 10.78 19.24 -24.88
C ALA A 17 12.09 19.90 -25.34
N GLY A 18 12.24 21.20 -25.08
CA GLY A 18 13.42 21.99 -25.46
C GLY A 18 14.69 21.50 -24.79
N ILE A 19 14.70 21.34 -23.47
CA ILE A 19 15.89 20.89 -22.73
C ILE A 19 16.30 19.47 -23.10
N THR A 20 15.30 18.58 -23.32
CA THR A 20 15.56 17.20 -23.72
C THR A 20 16.22 17.12 -25.10
N LEU A 21 15.65 17.81 -26.10
CA LEU A 21 16.20 17.81 -27.46
C LEU A 21 17.56 18.50 -27.52
N LEU A 22 17.69 19.65 -26.86
CA LEU A 22 18.99 20.35 -26.76
C LEU A 22 20.04 19.49 -26.07
N GLY A 23 19.69 18.75 -25.02
CA GLY A 23 20.59 17.84 -24.32
C GLY A 23 21.10 16.70 -25.23
N VAL A 24 20.21 16.03 -25.97
CA VAL A 24 20.61 14.97 -26.91
C VAL A 24 21.48 15.53 -28.05
N LEU A 25 21.10 16.69 -28.62
CA LEU A 25 21.89 17.33 -29.67
C LEU A 25 23.25 17.82 -29.17
N ALA A 26 23.30 18.38 -27.95
CA ALA A 26 24.55 18.81 -27.33
C ALA A 26 25.49 17.61 -27.09
N CYS A 27 24.97 16.48 -26.64
CA CYS A 27 25.75 15.24 -26.49
C CYS A 27 26.30 14.76 -27.82
N ALA A 28 25.50 14.76 -28.87
CA ALA A 28 25.96 14.38 -30.23
C ALA A 28 27.01 15.37 -30.76
N ALA A 29 26.81 16.66 -30.58
CA ALA A 29 27.76 17.70 -30.97
C ALA A 29 29.07 17.58 -30.19
N LEU A 30 29.03 17.33 -28.88
CA LEU A 30 30.20 17.13 -28.04
C LEU A 30 30.98 15.88 -28.50
N LEU A 31 30.30 14.78 -28.80
CA LEU A 31 30.93 13.57 -29.33
C LEU A 31 31.65 13.85 -30.64
N TRP A 32 30.98 14.55 -31.56
CA TRP A 32 31.56 14.92 -32.85
C TRP A 32 32.77 15.86 -32.69
N TRP A 33 32.68 16.83 -31.78
CA TRP A 33 33.77 17.76 -31.48
C TRP A 33 34.97 17.03 -30.90
N THR A 34 34.80 16.23 -29.87
CA THR A 34 35.89 15.49 -29.23
C THR A 34 36.54 14.50 -30.19
N PHE A 35 35.77 13.88 -31.08
CA PHE A 35 36.29 13.00 -32.11
C PHE A 35 37.18 13.77 -33.11
N ARG A 36 36.78 14.98 -33.51
CA ARG A 36 37.60 15.82 -34.41
C ARG A 36 38.86 16.33 -33.75
N MET A 37 38.80 16.83 -32.53
CA MET A 37 39.98 17.34 -31.82
C MET A 37 41.00 16.27 -31.57
N ASN A 38 40.60 15.07 -31.23
CA ASN A 38 41.52 13.94 -31.05
C ASN A 38 42.19 13.47 -32.35
N ALA A 39 41.71 13.89 -33.50
CA ALA A 39 42.37 13.57 -34.80
C ALA A 39 43.58 14.51 -35.10
N GLU A 40 43.70 15.64 -34.46
CA GLU A 40 44.75 16.66 -34.70
C GLU A 40 46.04 16.35 -33.94
N VAL A 41 45.97 15.66 -32.80
CA VAL A 41 47.11 15.28 -31.96
C VAL A 41 47.42 13.80 -32.15
N LYS A 42 48.68 13.45 -32.43
CA LYS A 42 49.04 12.05 -32.60
C LYS A 42 48.84 11.25 -31.34
N GLN A 43 48.44 10.00 -31.53
CA GLN A 43 48.21 9.07 -30.42
C GLN A 43 49.45 8.88 -29.59
N GLY A 44 49.34 9.04 -28.27
CA GLY A 44 50.44 8.87 -27.35
C GLY A 44 51.34 10.10 -27.15
N GLU A 45 51.18 11.17 -27.95
CA GLU A 45 51.87 12.44 -27.71
C GLU A 45 51.22 13.19 -26.51
N SER A 46 52.04 14.04 -25.84
CA SER A 46 51.54 14.86 -24.74
C SER A 46 50.57 15.90 -25.27
N THR A 47 49.46 16.11 -24.56
CA THR A 47 48.47 17.21 -24.83
C THR A 47 49.03 18.56 -24.41
N GLY A 48 50.17 18.59 -23.72
CA GLY A 48 50.78 19.79 -23.14
C GLY A 48 50.24 20.14 -21.74
N HIS A 49 49.23 19.42 -21.25
CA HIS A 49 48.72 19.58 -19.88
C HIS A 49 49.60 18.81 -18.88
N VAL A 50 49.98 19.51 -17.82
CA VAL A 50 50.73 18.93 -16.69
C VAL A 50 49.95 19.17 -15.41
N TRP A 51 49.65 18.06 -14.69
CA TRP A 51 48.94 18.03 -13.42
C TRP A 51 49.98 17.80 -12.30
N ASP A 52 49.81 18.42 -11.14
CA ASP A 52 50.67 18.26 -9.94
C ASP A 52 52.19 18.39 -10.18
N GLY A 53 52.57 19.08 -11.27
CA GLY A 53 53.94 19.42 -11.59
C GLY A 53 54.69 18.34 -12.38
N ASP A 54 54.26 17.08 -12.40
CA ASP A 54 54.99 15.97 -13.06
C ASP A 54 54.08 15.02 -13.87
N LEU A 55 52.78 15.03 -13.66
CA LEU A 55 51.82 14.18 -14.37
C LEU A 55 51.46 14.79 -15.72
N THR A 56 51.94 14.20 -16.81
CA THR A 56 51.62 14.65 -18.17
C THR A 56 50.46 13.84 -18.76
N GLU A 57 49.51 14.54 -19.32
CA GLU A 57 48.40 13.93 -20.05
C GLU A 57 48.82 13.53 -21.45
N ARG A 58 48.49 12.30 -21.86
CA ARG A 58 48.74 11.79 -23.20
C ARG A 58 47.46 11.65 -23.98
N ASN A 59 47.50 11.99 -25.27
CA ASN A 59 46.37 11.83 -26.17
C ASN A 59 46.06 10.35 -26.46
N ASN A 60 44.97 9.85 -25.86
CA ASN A 60 44.40 8.56 -26.17
C ASN A 60 43.06 8.73 -26.83
N PRO A 61 42.91 8.37 -28.12
CA PRO A 61 41.62 8.49 -28.81
C PRO A 61 40.56 7.60 -28.15
N LEU A 62 39.32 8.08 -28.21
CA LEU A 62 38.18 7.29 -27.72
C LEU A 62 38.08 5.94 -28.48
N PRO A 63 37.84 4.83 -27.79
CA PRO A 63 37.64 3.53 -28.42
C PRO A 63 36.52 3.58 -29.48
N ARG A 64 36.75 3.06 -30.67
CA ARG A 64 35.76 3.10 -31.77
C ARG A 64 34.40 2.51 -31.39
N TRP A 65 34.44 1.39 -30.64
CA TRP A 65 33.21 0.74 -30.17
C TRP A 65 32.39 1.67 -29.24
N TRP A 66 33.07 2.44 -28.39
CA TRP A 66 32.41 3.37 -27.47
C TRP A 66 31.75 4.52 -28.25
N VAL A 67 32.46 5.12 -29.20
CA VAL A 67 31.91 6.18 -30.08
C VAL A 67 30.69 5.70 -30.83
N MET A 68 30.75 4.48 -31.42
CA MET A 68 29.60 3.86 -32.07
C MET A 68 28.44 3.65 -31.13
N MET A 69 28.66 3.07 -29.96
CA MET A 69 27.62 2.82 -28.96
C MET A 69 26.93 4.11 -28.54
N PHE A 70 27.72 5.15 -28.25
CA PHE A 70 27.19 6.47 -27.88
C PHE A 70 26.39 7.11 -29.02
N GLY A 71 26.88 7.05 -30.24
CA GLY A 71 26.13 7.54 -31.44
C GLY A 71 24.82 6.79 -31.65
N ILE A 72 24.83 5.46 -31.52
CA ILE A 72 23.61 4.63 -31.57
C ILE A 72 22.62 5.02 -30.46
N SER A 73 23.10 5.29 -29.23
CA SER A 73 22.23 5.70 -28.14
C SER A 73 21.57 7.06 -28.38
N CYS A 74 22.27 8.01 -29.01
CA CYS A 74 21.65 9.27 -29.43
C CYS A 74 20.57 9.07 -30.48
N ILE A 75 20.82 8.25 -31.50
CA ILE A 75 19.83 7.92 -32.54
C ILE A 75 18.63 7.20 -31.91
N PHE A 76 18.89 6.22 -31.06
CA PHE A 76 17.84 5.51 -30.32
C PHE A 76 16.99 6.48 -29.49
N SER A 77 17.61 7.42 -28.78
CA SER A 77 16.89 8.40 -27.97
C SER A 77 15.95 9.27 -28.81
N LEU A 78 16.41 9.74 -29.98
CA LEU A 78 15.56 10.53 -30.88
C LEU A 78 14.40 9.72 -31.45
N LEU A 79 14.66 8.47 -31.85
CA LEU A 79 13.62 7.56 -32.35
C LEU A 79 12.62 7.24 -31.23
N TYR A 80 13.09 6.96 -30.01
CA TYR A 80 12.23 6.70 -28.87
C TYR A 80 11.33 7.89 -28.55
N LEU A 81 11.87 9.10 -28.52
CA LEU A 81 11.12 10.34 -28.26
C LEU A 81 10.12 10.68 -29.36
N ALA A 82 10.38 10.26 -30.60
CA ALA A 82 9.41 10.38 -31.71
C ALA A 82 8.26 9.38 -31.57
N LEU A 83 8.55 8.14 -31.15
CA LEU A 83 7.56 7.07 -31.08
C LEU A 83 6.74 7.08 -29.78
N TYR A 84 7.37 7.38 -28.67
CA TYR A 84 6.79 7.30 -27.32
C TYR A 84 6.69 8.70 -26.67
N PRO A 85 5.82 8.88 -25.68
CA PRO A 85 5.75 10.14 -24.95
C PRO A 85 7.05 10.39 -24.15
N GLY A 86 7.55 11.61 -24.24
CA GLY A 86 8.77 12.06 -23.57
C GLY A 86 9.12 13.53 -23.86
N LEU A 87 8.41 14.16 -24.80
CA LEU A 87 8.56 15.55 -25.17
C LEU A 87 7.35 16.38 -24.68
N GLY A 88 7.25 16.54 -23.36
CA GLY A 88 6.17 17.32 -22.76
C GLY A 88 4.79 16.73 -23.10
N ALA A 89 3.90 17.55 -23.66
CA ALA A 89 2.54 17.13 -24.04
C ALA A 89 2.48 16.30 -25.34
N PHE A 90 3.59 16.08 -26.01
CA PHE A 90 3.63 15.24 -27.22
C PHE A 90 3.46 13.76 -26.86
N LYS A 91 2.42 13.15 -27.43
CA LYS A 91 2.02 11.75 -27.12
C LYS A 91 2.86 10.67 -27.80
N GLY A 92 3.83 11.07 -28.63
CA GLY A 92 4.52 10.15 -29.55
C GLY A 92 3.63 9.68 -30.69
N VAL A 93 4.26 9.19 -31.77
CA VAL A 93 3.53 8.68 -32.96
C VAL A 93 2.67 7.47 -32.60
N LEU A 94 3.12 6.62 -31.68
CA LEU A 94 2.39 5.43 -31.25
C LEU A 94 1.22 5.71 -30.32
N GLY A 95 1.15 6.91 -29.70
CA GLY A 95 0.11 7.27 -28.74
C GLY A 95 0.05 6.33 -27.53
N TRP A 96 1.13 5.58 -27.27
CA TRP A 96 1.21 4.65 -26.15
C TRP A 96 1.47 5.40 -24.85
N THR A 97 0.76 5.01 -23.79
CA THR A 97 1.03 5.49 -22.44
C THR A 97 0.92 4.34 -21.45
N GLN A 98 1.61 4.45 -20.35
CA GLN A 98 1.53 3.49 -19.25
C GLN A 98 0.10 3.41 -18.71
N ASP A 99 -0.56 4.55 -18.49
CA ASP A 99 -1.95 4.59 -18.03
C ASP A 99 -2.91 3.96 -19.03
N GLY A 100 -2.73 4.27 -20.32
CA GLY A 100 -3.53 3.67 -21.39
C GLY A 100 -3.31 2.16 -21.51
N GLN A 101 -2.12 1.66 -21.28
CA GLN A 101 -1.83 0.23 -21.21
C GLN A 101 -2.51 -0.38 -19.99
N HIS A 102 -2.31 0.19 -18.81
CA HIS A 102 -2.93 -0.28 -17.57
C HIS A 102 -4.47 -0.32 -17.70
N ALA A 103 -5.08 0.75 -18.21
CA ALA A 103 -6.53 0.79 -18.41
C ALA A 103 -7.02 -0.35 -19.36
N ARG A 104 -6.29 -0.65 -20.44
CA ARG A 104 -6.63 -1.76 -21.33
C ARG A 104 -6.48 -3.13 -20.64
N GLU A 105 -5.39 -3.31 -19.90
CA GLU A 105 -5.15 -4.54 -19.13
C GLU A 105 -6.23 -4.75 -18.07
N GLN A 106 -6.60 -3.68 -17.35
CA GLN A 106 -7.67 -3.69 -16.37
C GLN A 106 -9.01 -4.09 -17.01
N GLN A 107 -9.36 -3.47 -18.13
CA GLN A 107 -10.59 -3.78 -18.85
C GLN A 107 -10.62 -5.25 -19.33
N GLN A 108 -9.50 -5.76 -19.84
CA GLN A 108 -9.39 -7.17 -20.26
C GLN A 108 -9.51 -8.11 -19.07
N TYR A 109 -8.91 -7.73 -17.93
CA TYR A 109 -9.03 -8.50 -16.70
C TYR A 109 -10.49 -8.53 -16.22
N GLU A 110 -11.14 -7.38 -16.12
CA GLU A 110 -12.54 -7.27 -15.71
C GLU A 110 -13.46 -8.10 -16.63
N ALA A 111 -13.26 -8.02 -17.95
CA ALA A 111 -14.04 -8.81 -18.89
C ALA A 111 -13.88 -10.34 -18.69
N ARG A 112 -12.71 -10.79 -18.22
CA ARG A 112 -12.48 -12.21 -17.93
C ARG A 112 -13.10 -12.66 -16.60
N ILE A 113 -13.09 -11.79 -15.58
CA ILE A 113 -13.59 -12.15 -14.25
C ILE A 113 -15.09 -11.90 -14.09
N ALA A 114 -15.66 -10.93 -14.81
CA ALA A 114 -17.08 -10.58 -14.70
C ALA A 114 -18.04 -11.78 -14.83
N PRO A 115 -17.89 -12.70 -15.80
CA PRO A 115 -18.78 -13.86 -15.90
C PRO A 115 -18.63 -14.82 -14.70
N ILE A 116 -17.45 -14.92 -14.10
CA ILE A 116 -17.19 -15.77 -12.94
C ILE A 116 -17.97 -15.22 -11.73
N TYR A 117 -17.85 -13.92 -11.48
CA TYR A 117 -18.57 -13.29 -10.36
C TYR A 117 -20.08 -13.18 -10.61
N ALA A 118 -20.51 -13.02 -11.87
CA ALA A 118 -21.94 -13.00 -12.22
C ALA A 118 -22.65 -14.31 -11.84
N ALA A 119 -21.95 -15.43 -11.89
CA ALA A 119 -22.49 -16.72 -11.46
C ALA A 119 -22.83 -16.76 -9.95
N PHE A 120 -22.20 -15.94 -9.15
CA PHE A 120 -22.39 -15.87 -7.69
C PHE A 120 -23.29 -14.71 -7.23
N ALA A 121 -23.55 -13.71 -8.09
CA ALA A 121 -24.18 -12.44 -7.72
C ALA A 121 -25.58 -12.59 -7.11
N ASN A 122 -26.33 -13.66 -7.47
CA ASN A 122 -27.68 -13.89 -6.99
C ASN A 122 -27.78 -14.99 -5.92
N GLN A 123 -26.67 -15.44 -5.38
CA GLN A 123 -26.62 -16.48 -4.35
C GLN A 123 -26.48 -15.84 -2.96
N SER A 124 -27.12 -16.44 -1.95
CA SER A 124 -26.92 -16.00 -0.57
C SER A 124 -25.51 -16.36 -0.08
N ILE A 125 -25.00 -15.65 0.93
CA ILE A 125 -23.68 -15.92 1.52
C ILE A 125 -23.61 -17.37 2.05
N GLU A 126 -24.70 -17.90 2.61
CA GLU A 126 -24.78 -19.27 3.10
C GLU A 126 -24.70 -20.31 1.97
N GLN A 127 -25.23 -19.97 0.79
CA GLN A 127 -25.08 -20.81 -0.41
C GLN A 127 -23.64 -20.77 -0.92
N LEU A 128 -23.05 -19.57 -1.04
CA LEU A 128 -21.68 -19.38 -1.44
C LEU A 128 -20.68 -20.07 -0.49
N ALA A 129 -20.96 -20.05 0.81
CA ALA A 129 -20.14 -20.76 1.81
C ALA A 129 -20.12 -22.28 1.63
N LYS A 130 -21.08 -22.85 0.91
CA LYS A 130 -21.15 -24.28 0.57
C LYS A 130 -20.64 -24.59 -0.83
N ASP A 131 -20.54 -23.60 -1.70
CA ASP A 131 -20.04 -23.77 -3.06
C ASP A 131 -18.51 -23.87 -3.08
N ALA A 132 -17.99 -24.98 -3.63
CA ALA A 132 -16.56 -25.26 -3.64
C ALA A 132 -15.73 -24.24 -4.44
N ASN A 133 -16.29 -23.70 -5.55
CA ASN A 133 -15.60 -22.71 -6.39
C ASN A 133 -15.58 -21.35 -5.71
N ALA A 134 -16.71 -20.92 -5.14
CA ALA A 134 -16.80 -19.67 -4.38
C ALA A 134 -15.82 -19.69 -3.19
N ARG A 135 -15.77 -20.81 -2.44
CA ARG A 135 -14.81 -20.99 -1.34
C ARG A 135 -13.37 -20.91 -1.81
N ALA A 136 -13.01 -21.60 -2.91
CA ALA A 136 -11.65 -21.57 -3.44
C ALA A 136 -11.23 -20.17 -3.90
N ILE A 137 -12.16 -19.34 -4.36
CA ILE A 137 -11.91 -17.93 -4.66
C ILE A 137 -11.75 -17.14 -3.35
N GLY A 138 -12.67 -17.34 -2.40
CA GLY A 138 -12.64 -16.71 -1.08
C GLY A 138 -11.34 -16.98 -0.32
N ASP A 139 -10.87 -18.22 -0.33
CA ASP A 139 -9.59 -18.61 0.30
C ASP A 139 -8.41 -17.82 -0.28
N ARG A 140 -8.35 -17.68 -1.61
CA ARG A 140 -7.29 -16.89 -2.25
C ARG A 140 -7.39 -15.40 -1.90
N LEU A 141 -8.60 -14.85 -1.88
CA LEU A 141 -8.83 -13.46 -1.49
C LEU A 141 -8.46 -13.23 -0.03
N PHE A 142 -8.82 -14.16 0.86
CA PHE A 142 -8.45 -14.12 2.28
C PHE A 142 -6.93 -14.16 2.46
N MET A 143 -6.25 -15.08 1.81
CA MET A 143 -4.79 -15.20 1.89
C MET A 143 -4.06 -13.96 1.41
N ASN A 144 -4.57 -13.30 0.36
CA ASN A 144 -3.93 -12.12 -0.22
C ASN A 144 -4.22 -10.82 0.55
N ASN A 145 -5.37 -10.72 1.22
CA ASN A 145 -5.83 -9.45 1.77
C ASN A 145 -6.03 -9.45 3.29
N CYS A 146 -6.31 -10.61 3.89
CA CYS A 146 -6.74 -10.71 5.28
C CYS A 146 -5.74 -11.47 6.18
N ALA A 147 -5.08 -12.48 5.63
CA ALA A 147 -4.22 -13.39 6.38
C ALA A 147 -3.00 -12.68 7.02
N GLN A 148 -2.55 -11.57 6.47
CA GLN A 148 -1.44 -10.81 7.04
C GLN A 148 -1.73 -10.34 8.48
N CYS A 149 -2.98 -10.01 8.78
CA CYS A 149 -3.41 -9.58 10.10
C CYS A 149 -4.08 -10.71 10.89
N HIS A 150 -4.97 -11.48 10.24
CA HIS A 150 -5.79 -12.50 10.91
C HIS A 150 -5.14 -13.89 10.99
N GLY A 151 -3.94 -14.07 10.40
CA GLY A 151 -3.27 -15.36 10.29
C GLY A 151 -3.82 -16.19 9.10
N SER A 152 -3.00 -17.11 8.58
CA SER A 152 -3.40 -17.97 7.46
C SER A 152 -4.49 -18.99 7.84
N ASP A 153 -4.61 -19.29 9.12
CA ASP A 153 -5.64 -20.14 9.71
C ASP A 153 -6.84 -19.33 10.28
N ALA A 154 -6.84 -18.01 10.07
CA ALA A 154 -7.84 -17.06 10.54
C ALA A 154 -8.02 -17.00 12.07
N ARG A 155 -7.04 -17.53 12.86
CA ARG A 155 -7.12 -17.54 14.33
C ARG A 155 -6.69 -16.24 14.98
N GLY A 156 -6.29 -15.26 14.16
CA GLY A 156 -5.89 -13.95 14.64
C GLY A 156 -4.48 -13.93 15.23
N SER A 157 -4.11 -12.76 15.72
CA SER A 157 -2.87 -12.50 16.45
C SER A 157 -3.10 -11.38 17.45
N MET A 158 -2.05 -10.98 18.18
CA MET A 158 -2.18 -9.86 19.13
C MET A 158 -2.68 -8.60 18.39
N GLY A 159 -3.80 -8.03 18.85
CA GLY A 159 -4.45 -6.88 18.24
C GLY A 159 -5.41 -7.20 17.09
N PHE A 160 -5.44 -8.42 16.60
CA PHE A 160 -6.32 -8.85 15.51
C PHE A 160 -7.21 -10.02 15.94
N PRO A 161 -8.54 -9.90 15.81
CA PRO A 161 -9.46 -10.91 16.31
C PRO A 161 -9.33 -12.25 15.56
N ASN A 162 -9.63 -13.32 16.29
CA ASN A 162 -9.87 -14.65 15.75
C ASN A 162 -11.18 -14.63 14.95
N LEU A 163 -11.18 -15.11 13.73
CA LEU A 163 -12.35 -15.16 12.85
C LEU A 163 -13.02 -16.54 12.79
N VAL A 164 -12.46 -17.54 13.49
CA VAL A 164 -13.02 -18.92 13.52
C VAL A 164 -13.62 -19.29 14.87
N ASP A 165 -13.63 -18.39 15.85
CA ASP A 165 -14.30 -18.58 17.12
C ASP A 165 -15.74 -18.04 17.11
N ALA A 166 -16.41 -18.12 18.25
CA ALA A 166 -17.79 -17.63 18.42
C ALA A 166 -17.87 -16.17 18.90
N HIS A 167 -16.74 -15.47 19.03
CA HIS A 167 -16.66 -14.14 19.65
C HIS A 167 -16.69 -13.04 18.58
N TRP A 168 -17.88 -12.52 18.30
CA TRP A 168 -18.11 -11.49 17.29
C TRP A 168 -18.59 -10.19 17.93
N ASN A 169 -17.74 -9.18 18.02
CA ASN A 169 -18.10 -7.89 18.64
C ASN A 169 -19.28 -7.22 17.97
N TRP A 170 -19.38 -7.29 16.63
CA TRP A 170 -20.43 -6.67 15.84
C TRP A 170 -21.51 -7.64 15.37
N GLY A 171 -21.49 -8.89 15.87
CA GLY A 171 -22.32 -9.98 15.43
C GLY A 171 -21.69 -10.81 14.31
N GLY A 172 -22.02 -12.12 14.31
CA GLY A 172 -21.47 -13.11 13.38
C GLY A 172 -22.48 -13.54 12.30
N SER A 173 -23.58 -12.80 12.09
CA SER A 173 -24.47 -13.08 10.96
C SER A 173 -23.77 -12.76 9.64
N PRO A 174 -24.14 -13.45 8.53
CA PRO A 174 -23.57 -13.18 7.22
C PRO A 174 -23.62 -11.70 6.82
N ASP A 175 -24.74 -11.03 7.10
CA ASP A 175 -24.92 -9.60 6.80
C ASP A 175 -24.00 -8.71 7.65
N ALA A 176 -23.85 -9.04 8.94
CA ALA A 176 -22.94 -8.27 9.82
C ALA A 176 -21.48 -8.42 9.38
N VAL A 177 -21.07 -9.62 8.96
CA VAL A 177 -19.73 -9.89 8.42
C VAL A 177 -19.53 -9.17 7.08
N LEU A 178 -20.51 -9.25 6.18
CA LEU A 178 -20.48 -8.53 4.90
C LEU A 178 -20.32 -7.03 5.11
N GLN A 179 -21.14 -6.43 5.98
CA GLN A 179 -21.07 -5.02 6.30
C GLN A 179 -19.71 -4.66 6.91
N THR A 180 -19.16 -5.52 7.77
CA THR A 180 -17.83 -5.29 8.37
C THR A 180 -16.72 -5.25 7.31
N ILE A 181 -16.77 -6.15 6.31
CA ILE A 181 -15.78 -6.21 5.24
C ILE A 181 -15.95 -5.03 4.26
N SER A 182 -17.20 -4.67 3.92
CA SER A 182 -17.49 -3.65 2.90
C SER A 182 -17.26 -2.23 3.40
N ASP A 183 -17.71 -1.93 4.61
CA ASP A 183 -17.78 -0.56 5.14
C ASP A 183 -16.78 -0.33 6.28
N GLY A 184 -16.22 -1.40 6.84
CA GLY A 184 -15.47 -1.33 8.09
C GLY A 184 -16.37 -1.07 9.30
N ARG A 185 -15.75 -1.05 10.48
CA ARG A 185 -16.41 -0.74 11.75
C ARG A 185 -15.52 0.15 12.59
N THR A 186 -16.13 1.10 13.29
CA THR A 186 -15.45 1.94 14.25
C THR A 186 -16.15 1.83 15.60
N GLY A 187 -15.48 1.21 16.58
CA GLY A 187 -15.91 1.23 17.97
C GLY A 187 -15.22 2.36 18.72
N VAL A 188 -15.93 3.00 19.64
CA VAL A 188 -15.37 4.06 20.47
C VAL A 188 -15.57 3.71 21.93
N MET A 189 -14.47 3.56 22.66
CA MET A 189 -14.47 3.48 24.12
C MET A 189 -13.83 4.77 24.68
N PRO A 190 -14.62 5.69 25.22
CA PRO A 190 -14.08 6.94 25.76
C PRO A 190 -13.28 6.66 27.06
N PRO A 191 -12.32 7.54 27.42
CA PRO A 191 -11.63 7.44 28.69
C PRO A 191 -12.59 7.62 29.86
N MET A 192 -12.80 6.58 30.67
CA MET A 192 -13.79 6.57 31.75
C MET A 192 -13.21 6.83 33.13
N ALA A 193 -11.89 7.00 33.29
CA ALA A 193 -11.23 7.14 34.58
C ALA A 193 -11.86 8.27 35.45
N ALA A 194 -12.16 9.42 34.84
CA ALA A 194 -12.79 10.55 35.55
C ALA A 194 -14.21 10.25 36.05
N ALA A 195 -14.94 9.41 35.32
CA ALA A 195 -16.30 9.00 35.72
C ALA A 195 -16.29 7.89 36.79
N VAL A 196 -15.23 7.08 36.82
CA VAL A 196 -15.04 6.03 37.86
C VAL A 196 -14.63 6.64 39.19
N GLY A 197 -13.69 7.60 39.18
CA GLY A 197 -13.25 8.30 40.36
C GLY A 197 -11.74 8.26 40.59
N THR A 198 -11.30 7.94 41.80
CA THR A 198 -9.89 7.92 42.21
C THR A 198 -9.12 6.78 41.54
N PRO A 199 -7.77 6.86 41.46
CA PRO A 199 -6.93 5.76 40.93
C PRO A 199 -7.17 4.41 41.64
N ASP A 200 -7.48 4.41 42.93
CA ASP A 200 -7.78 3.19 43.68
C ASP A 200 -9.14 2.60 43.28
N GLU A 201 -10.13 3.43 43.01
CA GLU A 201 -11.42 2.99 42.49
C GLU A 201 -11.29 2.45 41.04
N VAL A 202 -10.45 3.06 40.20
CA VAL A 202 -10.13 2.53 38.85
C VAL A 202 -9.45 1.17 38.95
N ARG A 203 -8.51 1.00 39.92
CA ARG A 203 -7.86 -0.29 40.18
C ARG A 203 -8.85 -1.35 40.68
N ALA A 204 -9.77 -0.96 41.53
CA ALA A 204 -10.84 -1.84 42.02
C ALA A 204 -11.73 -2.29 40.88
N LEU A 205 -12.19 -1.37 40.02
CA LEU A 205 -12.97 -1.67 38.84
C LEU A 205 -12.23 -2.60 37.86
N ALA A 206 -10.94 -2.38 37.61
CA ALA A 206 -10.12 -3.26 36.78
C ALA A 206 -10.09 -4.69 37.30
N ASN A 207 -9.93 -4.89 38.64
CA ASN A 207 -10.00 -6.20 39.26
C ASN A 207 -11.39 -6.86 39.07
N TYR A 208 -12.47 -6.08 39.20
CA TYR A 208 -13.82 -6.58 38.91
C TYR A 208 -13.96 -7.04 37.46
N VAL A 209 -13.52 -6.23 36.50
CA VAL A 209 -13.58 -6.61 35.07
C VAL A 209 -12.79 -7.89 34.79
N ILE A 210 -11.57 -8.03 35.36
CA ILE A 210 -10.79 -9.27 35.24
C ILE A 210 -11.53 -10.46 35.89
N SER A 211 -12.25 -10.25 36.99
CA SER A 211 -13.01 -11.31 37.65
C SER A 211 -14.15 -11.84 36.76
N LEU A 212 -14.74 -11.01 35.92
CA LEU A 212 -15.85 -11.42 35.02
C LEU A 212 -15.42 -12.55 34.06
N SER A 213 -14.18 -12.55 33.63
CA SER A 213 -13.62 -13.58 32.74
C SER A 213 -12.92 -14.74 33.49
N GLY A 214 -12.98 -14.75 34.83
CA GLY A 214 -12.29 -15.76 35.65
C GLY A 214 -10.77 -15.57 35.72
N GLY A 215 -10.24 -14.43 35.27
CA GLY A 215 -8.82 -14.09 35.32
C GLY A 215 -8.31 -13.93 36.75
N LYS A 216 -6.98 -14.02 36.94
CA LYS A 216 -6.34 -13.83 38.26
C LYS A 216 -6.52 -12.38 38.74
N HIS A 217 -7.21 -12.16 39.83
CA HIS A 217 -7.56 -10.86 40.39
C HIS A 217 -7.49 -10.83 41.93
N ASP A 218 -7.54 -9.65 42.49
CA ASP A 218 -7.74 -9.46 43.92
C ASP A 218 -9.24 -9.42 44.24
N ALA A 219 -9.75 -10.42 44.98
CA ALA A 219 -11.17 -10.56 45.27
C ALA A 219 -11.72 -9.37 46.09
N ALA A 220 -10.96 -8.84 47.06
CA ALA A 220 -11.40 -7.72 47.87
C ALA A 220 -11.49 -6.42 47.05
N LEU A 221 -10.61 -6.24 46.08
CA LEU A 221 -10.70 -5.12 45.11
C LEU A 221 -11.83 -5.33 44.14
N ALA A 222 -12.04 -6.54 43.65
CA ALA A 222 -13.13 -6.87 42.74
C ALA A 222 -14.50 -6.58 43.35
N ASP A 223 -14.73 -6.96 44.60
CA ASP A 223 -15.96 -6.66 45.32
C ASP A 223 -16.23 -5.14 45.42
N LYS A 224 -15.21 -4.35 45.72
CA LYS A 224 -15.30 -2.88 45.73
C LYS A 224 -15.54 -2.28 44.32
N GLY A 225 -14.95 -2.90 43.30
CA GLY A 225 -15.08 -2.44 41.92
C GLY A 225 -16.44 -2.71 41.29
N LYS A 226 -17.18 -3.69 41.81
CA LYS A 226 -18.48 -4.11 41.26
C LYS A 226 -19.49 -2.97 41.14
N GLU A 227 -19.60 -2.14 42.19
CA GLU A 227 -20.53 -1.00 42.19
C GLU A 227 -20.15 0.07 41.14
N LYS A 228 -18.84 0.20 40.87
CA LYS A 228 -18.32 1.16 39.91
C LYS A 228 -18.56 0.71 38.44
N PHE A 229 -18.89 -0.54 38.20
CA PHE A 229 -19.12 -1.08 36.87
C PHE A 229 -20.34 -0.46 36.20
N ILE A 230 -21.23 0.18 36.93
CA ILE A 230 -22.41 0.85 36.40
C ILE A 230 -22.08 1.84 35.28
N VAL A 231 -20.93 2.53 35.34
CA VAL A 231 -20.51 3.47 34.31
C VAL A 231 -20.09 2.76 32.99
N CYS A 232 -19.78 1.47 33.05
CA CYS A 232 -19.39 0.65 31.91
C CYS A 232 -20.57 -0.13 31.33
N ALA A 233 -21.61 -0.36 32.16
CA ALA A 233 -22.77 -1.18 31.81
C ALA A 233 -23.57 -0.61 30.64
N ALA A 234 -23.56 0.70 30.44
CA ALA A 234 -24.25 1.34 29.31
C ALA A 234 -23.78 0.81 27.94
N CYS A 235 -22.48 0.49 27.82
CA CYS A 235 -21.91 -0.05 26.59
C CYS A 235 -21.71 -1.57 26.67
N HIS A 236 -21.26 -2.10 27.81
CA HIS A 236 -20.93 -3.53 27.97
C HIS A 236 -22.07 -4.39 28.55
N GLY A 237 -23.22 -3.78 28.86
CA GLY A 237 -24.33 -4.46 29.53
C GLY A 237 -24.09 -4.68 31.03
N GLU A 238 -25.14 -4.88 31.80
CA GLU A 238 -25.08 -5.02 33.28
C GLU A 238 -24.20 -6.20 33.74
N ALA A 239 -24.15 -7.27 32.95
CA ALA A 239 -23.34 -8.44 33.21
C ALA A 239 -21.97 -8.46 32.50
N GLY A 240 -21.58 -7.36 31.86
CA GLY A 240 -20.34 -7.28 31.09
C GLY A 240 -20.37 -8.05 29.78
N LYS A 241 -21.55 -8.49 29.35
CA LYS A 241 -21.73 -9.21 28.08
C LYS A 241 -21.77 -8.23 26.90
N ARG A 242 -21.24 -8.68 25.77
CA ARG A 242 -21.16 -7.89 24.53
C ARG A 242 -22.43 -7.13 24.17
N ASN A 243 -22.26 -5.99 23.54
CA ASN A 243 -23.34 -5.19 22.95
C ASN A 243 -23.05 -4.97 21.44
N PRO A 244 -23.53 -5.87 20.55
CA PRO A 244 -23.18 -5.83 19.13
C PRO A 244 -23.50 -4.51 18.42
N PRO A 245 -24.62 -3.82 18.67
CA PRO A 245 -24.91 -2.50 18.05
C PRO A 245 -23.83 -1.44 18.30
N LEU A 246 -23.12 -1.54 19.42
CA LEU A 246 -22.04 -0.61 19.80
C LEU A 246 -20.63 -1.18 19.53
N GLY A 247 -20.54 -2.45 19.14
CA GLY A 247 -19.26 -3.15 19.01
C GLY A 247 -18.51 -3.35 20.32
N ALA A 248 -19.24 -3.23 21.45
CA ALA A 248 -18.64 -3.42 22.77
C ALA A 248 -18.33 -4.92 23.00
N PRO A 249 -17.06 -5.27 23.28
CA PRO A 249 -16.65 -6.66 23.46
C PRO A 249 -17.27 -7.29 24.71
N ASP A 250 -17.36 -8.62 24.72
CA ASP A 250 -17.72 -9.42 25.88
C ASP A 250 -16.57 -9.44 26.87
N LEU A 251 -16.82 -8.98 28.09
CA LEU A 251 -15.81 -8.95 29.16
C LEU A 251 -15.78 -10.25 29.97
N THR A 252 -16.64 -11.21 29.65
CA THR A 252 -16.77 -12.47 30.38
C THR A 252 -16.11 -13.65 29.67
N ASP A 253 -15.67 -13.48 28.42
CA ASP A 253 -15.16 -14.56 27.58
C ASP A 253 -13.64 -14.84 27.70
N GLY A 254 -12.91 -13.95 28.40
CA GLY A 254 -11.47 -14.08 28.55
C GLY A 254 -10.66 -13.77 27.28
N VAL A 255 -11.30 -13.30 26.20
CA VAL A 255 -10.66 -12.91 24.95
C VAL A 255 -10.35 -11.43 24.97
N PHE A 256 -9.08 -11.09 25.17
CA PHE A 256 -8.60 -9.70 25.16
C PHE A 256 -7.73 -9.47 23.94
N ALA A 257 -8.19 -8.63 23.01
CA ALA A 257 -7.44 -8.25 21.82
C ALA A 257 -6.16 -7.47 22.15
N HIS A 258 -6.20 -6.75 23.26
CA HIS A 258 -5.07 -5.96 23.77
C HIS A 258 -4.67 -6.50 25.15
N ARG A 259 -3.78 -7.48 25.18
CA ARG A 259 -3.16 -7.90 26.42
C ARG A 259 -2.00 -6.95 26.74
N PRO A 260 -1.82 -6.55 28.02
CA PRO A 260 -0.64 -5.79 28.43
C PRO A 260 0.65 -6.59 28.27
#